data_25471ada9e85406f453737e24bc21f63
#
_entry.id   25471ada9e85406f453737e24bc21f63
#
_cell.length_a   1.000
_cell.length_b   1.000
_cell.length_c   1.000
_cell.angle_alpha   90.00
_cell.angle_beta   90.00
_cell.angle_gamma   90.00
#
_symmetry.space_group_name_H-M   'P 1'
#
loop_
_entity.id
_entity.type
_entity.pdbx_description
1 polymer ?
#
loop_
_entity_poly.entity_id
_entity_poly.type
_entity_poly.pdbx_seq_one_letter_code
_entity_poly.pdbx_strand_id
1 'polypeptide(L)'
;MAYDKILAYPGCPSLSWMIAQRVTNRYEESDAFITCTGRKGSSKSTSSMALCEGMAEDIAYIKGYEYEPEHYFNIDHIRTITKTGAIELLTSGILKKQNAIVLLDDAGTQWSNRNFATMINKYLNQIVQIMRIYQGILVANFIMKDHIDKQAREMVDFRIQMLYKNTRSEQALFKCKYIEQGENGEYTKYLTWHGKRIKKFVIGRPSDQLYNQYRIMRGENTDVFIEEAQKEVKVKIMKINDGNGKKDDLDLILAWKVIDLYKDPETPRNKYNLPNENFISKKTGASRHWVGKFVSMYENGKLPKVEVSDNA
;
A
#
# COMPACT_ATOMS: atom_id res chain seq x y z
N MET A 1 23.75 -1.41 15.51
CA MET A 1 23.11 -0.39 16.34
C MET A 1 21.89 -0.99 16.98
N ALA A 2 21.82 -0.99 18.31
CA ALA A 2 20.63 -1.52 18.98
C ALA A 2 19.47 -0.58 18.67
N TYR A 3 18.45 -1.07 17.97
CA TYR A 3 17.18 -0.39 17.94
C TYR A 3 16.72 -0.22 19.39
N ASP A 4 16.35 1.00 19.80
CA ASP A 4 15.65 1.21 21.04
C ASP A 4 14.28 0.51 20.94
N LYS A 5 14.27 -0.80 21.18
CA LYS A 5 13.09 -1.63 21.26
C LYS A 5 12.35 -1.23 22.53
N ILE A 6 11.49 -0.22 22.42
CA ILE A 6 10.63 0.13 23.55
C ILE A 6 9.63 -1.01 23.68
N LEU A 7 9.87 -1.83 24.69
CA LEU A 7 9.07 -2.99 25.03
C LEU A 7 7.68 -2.53 25.50
N ALA A 8 6.68 -3.30 25.19
CA ALA A 8 5.31 -3.03 25.64
C ALA A 8 5.21 -2.98 27.19
N TYR A 9 6.10 -3.67 27.88
CA TYR A 9 6.41 -3.60 29.32
C TYR A 9 7.77 -4.27 29.56
N PRO A 10 8.43 -4.03 30.69
CA PRO A 10 9.74 -4.62 31.00
C PRO A 10 9.74 -6.15 30.84
N GLY A 11 10.74 -6.68 30.13
CA GLY A 11 10.89 -8.11 29.88
C GLY A 11 10.01 -8.69 28.76
N CYS A 12 9.15 -7.90 28.12
CA CYS A 12 8.40 -8.34 26.94
C CYS A 12 9.30 -8.31 25.71
N PRO A 13 9.33 -9.36 24.86
CA PRO A 13 10.07 -9.36 23.64
C PRO A 13 9.45 -8.38 22.61
N SER A 14 10.23 -7.95 21.64
CA SER A 14 9.76 -7.17 20.52
C SER A 14 8.81 -8.02 19.65
N LEU A 15 7.95 -7.34 18.87
CA LEU A 15 7.10 -8.05 17.89
C LEU A 15 7.95 -8.78 16.86
N SER A 16 9.06 -8.17 16.41
CA SER A 16 9.99 -8.78 15.47
C SER A 16 10.53 -10.12 16.00
N TRP A 17 10.96 -10.14 17.26
CA TRP A 17 11.41 -11.36 17.93
C TRP A 17 10.34 -12.46 17.98
N MET A 18 9.12 -12.11 18.35
CA MET A 18 8.02 -13.08 18.44
C MET A 18 7.71 -13.72 17.08
N ILE A 19 7.76 -12.92 16.00
CA ILE A 19 7.52 -13.41 14.66
C ILE A 19 8.73 -14.23 14.16
N ALA A 20 9.96 -13.74 14.38
CA ALA A 20 11.17 -14.46 14.02
C ALA A 20 11.26 -15.84 14.67
N GLN A 21 10.93 -15.93 15.95
CA GLN A 21 10.84 -17.21 16.69
C GLN A 21 9.86 -18.18 16.02
N ARG A 22 8.70 -17.70 15.59
CA ARG A 22 7.69 -18.53 14.94
C ARG A 22 8.21 -19.13 13.62
N VAL A 23 8.76 -18.29 12.73
CA VAL A 23 9.20 -18.74 11.39
C VAL A 23 10.52 -19.50 11.40
N THR A 24 11.30 -19.43 12.48
CA THR A 24 12.54 -20.17 12.64
C THR A 24 12.37 -21.43 13.48
N ASN A 25 11.16 -21.69 14.00
CA ASN A 25 10.88 -22.87 14.79
C ASN A 25 11.04 -24.12 13.92
N ARG A 26 11.97 -25.00 14.28
CA ARG A 26 12.28 -26.22 13.53
C ARG A 26 11.18 -27.28 13.56
N TYR A 27 10.26 -27.16 14.51
CA TYR A 27 9.17 -28.12 14.73
C TYR A 27 7.86 -27.69 14.06
N GLU A 28 7.75 -26.43 13.69
CA GLU A 28 6.59 -25.87 13.03
C GLU A 28 7.05 -25.20 11.75
N GLU A 29 6.80 -25.81 10.59
CA GLU A 29 7.05 -25.18 9.30
C GLU A 29 6.07 -24.01 9.09
N SER A 30 6.38 -22.87 9.72
CA SER A 30 5.51 -21.71 9.76
C SER A 30 6.07 -20.59 8.90
N ASP A 31 5.22 -19.99 8.13
CA ASP A 31 5.41 -18.69 7.49
C ASP A 31 4.75 -17.58 8.31
N ALA A 32 4.86 -16.34 7.86
CA ALA A 32 4.10 -15.25 8.43
C ALA A 32 3.61 -14.27 7.37
N PHE A 33 2.30 -14.15 7.21
CA PHE A 33 1.70 -13.09 6.43
C PHE A 33 1.16 -12.01 7.36
N ILE A 34 1.74 -10.81 7.26
CA ILE A 34 1.49 -9.67 8.14
C ILE A 34 0.83 -8.55 7.34
N THR A 35 -0.31 -8.07 7.77
CA THR A 35 -0.94 -6.90 7.17
C THR A 35 -0.82 -5.69 8.08
N CYS A 36 -0.35 -4.56 7.53
CA CYS A 36 -0.27 -3.29 8.23
C CYS A 36 -1.33 -2.33 7.71
N THR A 37 -2.21 -1.88 8.58
CA THR A 37 -3.32 -0.96 8.24
C THR A 37 -3.21 0.35 9.00
N GLY A 38 -3.73 1.43 8.42
CA GLY A 38 -3.75 2.73 9.08
C GLY A 38 -3.97 3.88 8.08
N ARG A 39 -4.34 5.04 8.58
CA ARG A 39 -4.60 6.24 7.78
C ARG A 39 -3.35 6.66 6.98
N LYS A 40 -3.56 7.42 5.91
CA LYS A 40 -2.47 8.09 5.18
C LYS A 40 -1.66 8.95 6.16
N GLY A 41 -0.33 8.90 6.08
CA GLY A 41 0.56 9.63 7.01
C GLY A 41 0.76 8.98 8.39
N SER A 42 0.21 7.79 8.66
CA SER A 42 0.38 7.08 9.95
C SER A 42 1.73 6.36 10.10
N SER A 43 2.69 6.60 9.22
CA SER A 43 4.03 5.95 9.19
C SER A 43 4.01 4.44 8.91
N LYS A 44 3.00 3.92 8.21
CA LYS A 44 2.96 2.50 7.86
C LYS A 44 4.25 2.01 7.21
N SER A 45 4.65 2.60 6.09
CA SER A 45 5.84 2.17 5.33
C SER A 45 7.10 2.20 6.19
N THR A 46 7.33 3.32 6.90
CA THR A 46 8.50 3.48 7.80
C THR A 46 8.49 2.43 8.91
N SER A 47 7.35 2.21 9.55
CA SER A 47 7.23 1.23 10.64
C SER A 47 7.33 -0.21 10.13
N SER A 48 6.78 -0.50 8.96
CA SER A 48 6.90 -1.83 8.35
C SER A 48 8.34 -2.14 7.94
N MET A 49 9.09 -1.17 7.41
CA MET A 49 10.52 -1.33 7.15
C MET A 49 11.30 -1.63 8.42
N ALA A 50 11.09 -0.83 9.49
CA ALA A 50 11.74 -1.07 10.77
C ALA A 50 11.39 -2.43 11.39
N LEU A 51 10.15 -2.89 11.20
CA LEU A 51 9.73 -4.23 11.63
C LEU A 51 10.46 -5.32 10.82
N CYS A 52 10.56 -5.14 9.50
CA CYS A 52 11.26 -6.08 8.62
C CYS A 52 12.76 -6.18 8.95
N GLU A 53 13.44 -5.03 9.15
CA GLU A 53 14.84 -5.01 9.61
C GLU A 53 14.99 -5.73 10.96
N GLY A 54 14.12 -5.41 11.93
CA GLY A 54 14.18 -6.06 13.23
C GLY A 54 13.94 -7.57 13.15
N MET A 55 13.03 -8.04 12.29
CA MET A 55 12.84 -9.48 12.06
C MET A 55 14.06 -10.13 11.41
N ALA A 56 14.70 -9.45 10.47
CA ALA A 56 15.92 -9.96 9.81
C ALA A 56 17.07 -10.13 10.81
N GLU A 57 17.29 -9.12 11.69
CA GLU A 57 18.28 -9.22 12.77
C GLU A 57 17.95 -10.36 13.76
N ASP A 58 16.68 -10.45 14.16
CA ASP A 58 16.23 -11.48 15.11
C ASP A 58 16.36 -12.90 14.52
N ILE A 59 16.09 -13.09 13.21
CA ILE A 59 16.29 -14.37 12.50
C ILE A 59 17.77 -14.73 12.44
N ALA A 60 18.64 -13.78 12.08
CA ALA A 60 20.08 -14.02 12.03
C ALA A 60 20.60 -14.42 13.41
N TYR A 61 20.19 -13.70 14.46
CA TYR A 61 20.55 -14.03 15.84
C TYR A 61 20.09 -15.42 16.28
N ILE A 62 18.82 -15.79 16.00
CA ILE A 62 18.28 -17.10 16.38
C ILE A 62 19.00 -18.23 15.66
N LYS A 63 19.43 -18.01 14.41
CA LYS A 63 20.17 -18.98 13.62
C LYS A 63 21.68 -19.02 13.93
N GLY A 64 22.18 -18.09 14.75
CA GLY A 64 23.59 -17.98 15.07
C GLY A 64 24.47 -17.48 13.92
N TYR A 65 23.88 -16.71 12.99
CA TYR A 65 24.60 -16.09 11.89
C TYR A 65 24.95 -14.64 12.21
N GLU A 66 26.04 -14.15 11.64
CA GLU A 66 26.28 -12.72 11.59
C GLU A 66 25.20 -12.05 10.75
N TYR A 67 24.72 -10.89 11.20
CA TYR A 67 23.65 -10.19 10.51
C TYR A 67 24.18 -9.55 9.23
N GLU A 68 23.77 -10.11 8.11
CA GLU A 68 23.99 -9.54 6.79
C GLU A 68 22.64 -9.06 6.23
N PRO A 69 22.40 -7.72 6.15
CA PRO A 69 21.14 -7.17 5.66
C PRO A 69 20.73 -7.73 4.29
N GLU A 70 21.73 -7.93 3.43
CA GLU A 70 21.52 -8.41 2.06
C GLU A 70 20.93 -9.81 1.99
N HIS A 71 21.10 -10.61 3.04
CA HIS A 71 20.60 -11.99 3.09
C HIS A 71 19.09 -12.06 3.34
N TYR A 72 18.58 -11.24 4.26
CA TYR A 72 17.22 -11.38 4.75
C TYR A 72 16.32 -10.22 4.36
N PHE A 73 16.80 -8.98 4.44
CA PHE A 73 16.03 -7.81 4.14
C PHE A 73 16.89 -6.59 3.77
N ASN A 74 16.66 -6.05 2.59
CA ASN A 74 17.27 -4.81 2.08
C ASN A 74 16.26 -4.11 1.16
N ILE A 75 16.70 -3.07 0.44
CA ILE A 75 15.83 -2.31 -0.48
C ILE A 75 15.22 -3.17 -1.59
N ASP A 76 15.94 -4.21 -2.05
CA ASP A 76 15.44 -5.11 -3.10
C ASP A 76 14.29 -6.00 -2.64
N HIS A 77 14.08 -6.12 -1.35
CA HIS A 77 12.97 -6.83 -0.75
C HIS A 77 11.71 -5.96 -0.57
N ILE A 78 11.79 -4.67 -0.91
CA ILE A 78 10.67 -3.74 -0.86
C ILE A 78 10.12 -3.56 -2.27
N ARG A 79 8.83 -3.78 -2.46
CA ARG A 79 8.16 -3.58 -3.74
C ARG A 79 6.88 -2.76 -3.56
N THR A 80 6.69 -1.80 -4.45
CA THR A 80 5.37 -1.18 -4.63
C THR A 80 4.56 -2.09 -5.52
N ILE A 81 3.32 -2.37 -5.17
CA ILE A 81 2.49 -3.27 -5.94
C ILE A 81 2.02 -2.58 -7.23
N THR A 82 2.83 -2.75 -8.25
CA THR A 82 2.46 -2.57 -9.65
C THR A 82 2.43 -3.95 -10.32
N LYS A 83 1.88 -4.03 -11.53
CA LYS A 83 1.94 -5.28 -12.32
C LYS A 83 3.38 -5.72 -12.53
N THR A 84 4.26 -4.79 -12.84
CA THR A 84 5.69 -5.01 -13.04
C THR A 84 6.37 -5.47 -11.76
N GLY A 85 6.15 -4.80 -10.63
CA GLY A 85 6.76 -5.14 -9.35
C GLY A 85 6.37 -6.53 -8.83
N ALA A 86 5.13 -7.00 -9.07
CA ALA A 86 4.72 -8.36 -8.74
C ALA A 86 5.46 -9.41 -9.58
N ILE A 87 5.65 -9.15 -10.89
CA ILE A 87 6.41 -10.02 -11.79
C ILE A 87 7.88 -10.05 -11.42
N GLU A 88 8.48 -8.89 -11.16
CA GLU A 88 9.87 -8.76 -10.72
C GLU A 88 10.12 -9.55 -9.43
N LEU A 89 9.21 -9.47 -8.46
CA LEU A 89 9.32 -10.23 -7.23
C LEU A 89 9.29 -11.75 -7.49
N LEU A 90 8.39 -12.23 -8.35
CA LEU A 90 8.31 -13.65 -8.71
C LEU A 90 9.57 -14.15 -9.44
N THR A 91 10.25 -13.30 -10.19
CA THR A 91 11.43 -13.64 -11.00
C THR A 91 12.77 -13.41 -10.29
N SER A 92 12.80 -12.56 -9.25
CA SER A 92 14.02 -12.15 -8.55
C SER A 92 14.75 -13.25 -7.78
N GLY A 93 14.10 -14.39 -7.54
CA GLY A 93 14.65 -15.47 -6.70
C GLY A 93 14.61 -15.18 -5.18
N ILE A 94 14.25 -13.97 -4.75
CA ILE A 94 14.12 -13.60 -3.32
C ILE A 94 13.15 -14.55 -2.60
N LEU A 95 12.03 -14.87 -3.22
CA LEU A 95 10.99 -15.75 -2.64
C LEU A 95 11.47 -17.19 -2.40
N LYS A 96 12.57 -17.61 -3.03
CA LYS A 96 13.15 -18.96 -2.87
C LYS A 96 14.18 -19.04 -1.73
N LYS A 97 14.47 -17.93 -1.07
CA LYS A 97 15.35 -17.92 0.08
C LYS A 97 14.60 -18.29 1.35
N GLN A 98 15.16 -19.20 2.13
CA GLN A 98 14.58 -19.59 3.43
C GLN A 98 14.46 -18.39 4.37
N ASN A 99 13.30 -18.19 4.94
CA ASN A 99 12.96 -17.08 5.84
C ASN A 99 13.17 -15.68 5.22
N ALA A 100 13.10 -15.56 3.89
CA ALA A 100 13.15 -14.25 3.24
C ALA A 100 12.00 -13.37 3.73
N ILE A 101 12.29 -12.09 3.90
CA ILE A 101 11.30 -11.08 4.29
C ILE A 101 11.01 -10.20 3.08
N VAL A 102 9.74 -10.01 2.77
CA VAL A 102 9.30 -9.14 1.67
C VAL A 102 8.30 -8.11 2.19
N LEU A 103 8.51 -6.86 1.83
CA LEU A 103 7.59 -5.76 2.12
C LEU A 103 6.88 -5.29 0.84
N LEU A 104 5.56 -5.43 0.82
CA LEU A 104 4.70 -4.90 -0.23
C LEU A 104 4.10 -3.57 0.25
N ASP A 105 4.65 -2.46 -0.26
CA ASP A 105 4.15 -1.13 0.08
C ASP A 105 3.00 -0.72 -0.84
N ASP A 106 2.05 0.06 -0.29
CA ASP A 106 0.84 0.52 -0.98
C ASP A 106 0.00 -0.62 -1.64
N ALA A 107 0.00 -1.80 -1.01
CA ALA A 107 -0.70 -2.99 -1.50
C ALA A 107 -2.19 -2.79 -1.76
N GLY A 108 -2.83 -1.86 -1.06
CA GLY A 108 -4.27 -1.61 -1.15
C GLY A 108 -4.77 -1.02 -2.45
N THR A 109 -3.89 -0.53 -3.33
CA THR A 109 -4.28 0.04 -4.62
C THR A 109 -4.58 -1.03 -5.66
N GLN A 110 -3.81 -2.11 -5.66
CA GLN A 110 -3.88 -3.17 -6.67
C GLN A 110 -4.45 -4.48 -6.09
N TRP A 111 -4.09 -4.82 -4.86
CA TRP A 111 -4.59 -6.01 -4.17
C TRP A 111 -5.92 -5.71 -3.48
N SER A 112 -6.93 -5.36 -4.25
CA SER A 112 -8.24 -4.99 -3.71
C SER A 112 -9.32 -5.98 -4.13
N ASN A 113 -10.33 -6.11 -3.28
CA ASN A 113 -11.49 -6.94 -3.55
C ASN A 113 -12.28 -6.51 -4.81
N ARG A 114 -12.13 -5.25 -5.26
CA ARG A 114 -12.73 -4.74 -6.50
C ARG A 114 -12.07 -5.29 -7.75
N ASN A 115 -10.82 -5.72 -7.65
CA ASN A 115 -10.01 -6.25 -8.76
C ASN A 115 -9.75 -7.75 -8.60
N PHE A 116 -10.61 -8.48 -7.90
CA PHE A 116 -10.48 -9.89 -7.56
C PHE A 116 -10.06 -10.80 -8.72
N ALA A 117 -10.60 -10.58 -9.90
CA ALA A 117 -10.31 -11.41 -11.08
C ALA A 117 -9.08 -10.96 -11.87
N THR A 118 -8.32 -9.96 -11.36
CA THR A 118 -7.16 -9.46 -12.10
C THR A 118 -5.98 -10.42 -12.01
N MET A 119 -5.15 -10.38 -13.06
CA MET A 119 -3.91 -11.15 -13.12
C MET A 119 -2.99 -10.84 -11.93
N ILE A 120 -3.00 -9.60 -11.43
CA ILE A 120 -2.20 -9.16 -10.28
C ILE A 120 -2.61 -9.92 -9.02
N ASN A 121 -3.90 -10.05 -8.72
CA ASN A 121 -4.35 -10.80 -7.55
C ASN A 121 -3.91 -12.26 -7.60
N LYS A 122 -3.93 -12.87 -8.79
CA LYS A 122 -3.41 -14.24 -8.96
C LYS A 122 -1.92 -14.33 -8.64
N TYR A 123 -1.11 -13.39 -9.13
CA TYR A 123 0.33 -13.35 -8.81
C TYR A 123 0.59 -13.14 -7.33
N LEU A 124 -0.14 -12.24 -6.68
CA LEU A 124 0.01 -11.99 -5.25
C LEU A 124 -0.37 -13.22 -4.42
N ASN A 125 -1.43 -13.93 -4.78
CA ASN A 125 -1.78 -15.18 -4.12
C ASN A 125 -0.70 -16.26 -4.34
N GLN A 126 -0.07 -16.32 -5.51
CA GLN A 126 1.07 -17.21 -5.76
C GLN A 126 2.29 -16.84 -4.90
N ILE A 127 2.56 -15.53 -4.74
CA ILE A 127 3.64 -15.06 -3.87
C ILE A 127 3.43 -15.57 -2.45
N VAL A 128 2.23 -15.42 -1.88
CA VAL A 128 1.93 -15.91 -0.53
C VAL A 128 2.16 -17.42 -0.42
N GLN A 129 1.71 -18.20 -1.42
CA GLN A 129 1.91 -19.66 -1.41
C GLN A 129 3.40 -20.04 -1.49
N ILE A 130 4.18 -19.35 -2.32
CA ILE A 130 5.63 -19.59 -2.42
C ILE A 130 6.32 -19.23 -1.08
N MET A 131 5.98 -18.07 -0.50
CA MET A 131 6.53 -17.65 0.81
C MET A 131 6.28 -18.70 1.89
N ARG A 132 5.12 -19.35 1.87
CA ARG A 132 4.79 -20.44 2.80
C ARG A 132 5.75 -21.62 2.68
N ILE A 133 6.06 -22.05 1.45
CA ILE A 133 6.98 -23.19 1.20
C ILE A 133 8.38 -22.91 1.77
N TYR A 134 8.85 -21.67 1.68
CA TYR A 134 10.17 -21.25 2.16
C TYR A 134 10.17 -20.62 3.56
N GLN A 135 9.07 -20.76 4.31
CA GLN A 135 8.91 -20.17 5.65
C GLN A 135 9.22 -18.67 5.67
N GLY A 136 8.84 -17.99 4.58
CA GLY A 136 9.10 -16.57 4.42
C GLY A 136 8.16 -15.68 5.23
N ILE A 137 8.48 -14.41 5.28
CA ILE A 137 7.67 -13.38 5.94
C ILE A 137 7.21 -12.39 4.88
N LEU A 138 5.90 -12.27 4.70
CA LEU A 138 5.29 -11.26 3.83
C LEU A 138 4.65 -10.16 4.67
N VAL A 139 5.09 -8.93 4.49
CA VAL A 139 4.49 -7.75 5.11
C VAL A 139 3.81 -6.92 4.02
N ALA A 140 2.53 -6.61 4.17
CA ALA A 140 1.80 -5.83 3.19
C ALA A 140 1.07 -4.64 3.83
N ASN A 141 1.28 -3.45 3.26
CA ASN A 141 0.70 -2.20 3.74
C ASN A 141 -0.61 -1.87 3.03
N PHE A 142 -1.68 -1.69 3.80
CA PHE A 142 -3.00 -1.31 3.31
C PHE A 142 -3.51 -0.04 4.00
N ILE A 143 -4.38 0.71 3.34
CA ILE A 143 -5.06 1.84 3.98
C ILE A 143 -6.12 1.32 4.95
N MET A 144 -6.92 0.34 4.53
CA MET A 144 -7.99 -0.27 5.33
C MET A 144 -7.98 -1.79 5.14
N LYS A 145 -8.47 -2.52 6.15
CA LYS A 145 -8.59 -3.98 6.10
C LYS A 145 -9.50 -4.48 4.96
N ASP A 146 -10.53 -3.69 4.62
CA ASP A 146 -11.51 -4.06 3.59
C ASP A 146 -10.98 -3.91 2.16
N HIS A 147 -9.77 -3.36 2.01
CA HIS A 147 -9.06 -3.32 0.74
C HIS A 147 -8.33 -4.63 0.41
N ILE A 148 -8.28 -5.57 1.37
CA ILE A 148 -7.63 -6.86 1.17
C ILE A 148 -8.63 -7.81 0.52
N ASP A 149 -8.23 -8.49 -0.54
CA ASP A 149 -8.99 -9.57 -1.16
C ASP A 149 -9.36 -10.65 -0.13
N LYS A 150 -10.53 -11.30 -0.31
CA LYS A 150 -11.01 -12.29 0.65
C LYS A 150 -10.05 -13.46 0.82
N GLN A 151 -9.50 -14.00 -0.27
CA GLN A 151 -8.56 -15.12 -0.21
C GLN A 151 -7.27 -14.73 0.50
N ALA A 152 -6.72 -13.55 0.19
CA ALA A 152 -5.55 -13.03 0.88
C ALA A 152 -5.81 -12.78 2.37
N ARG A 153 -7.02 -12.33 2.72
CA ARG A 153 -7.41 -12.09 4.11
C ARG A 153 -7.44 -13.36 4.94
N GLU A 154 -7.86 -14.47 4.36
CA GLU A 154 -7.89 -15.79 5.01
C GLU A 154 -6.48 -16.35 5.27
N MET A 155 -5.47 -15.86 4.55
CA MET A 155 -4.07 -16.27 4.72
C MET A 155 -3.29 -15.39 5.71
N VAL A 156 -3.89 -14.32 6.25
CA VAL A 156 -3.22 -13.38 7.17
C VAL A 156 -3.04 -13.99 8.54
N ASP A 157 -1.80 -14.04 9.03
CA ASP A 157 -1.48 -14.49 10.41
C ASP A 157 -1.50 -13.33 11.40
N PHE A 158 -0.97 -12.18 11.03
CA PHE A 158 -0.86 -11.03 11.91
C PHE A 158 -1.47 -9.78 11.28
N ARG A 159 -2.28 -9.08 12.07
CA ARG A 159 -2.86 -7.80 11.67
C ARG A 159 -2.33 -6.69 12.57
N ILE A 160 -1.58 -5.78 11.96
CA ILE A 160 -1.04 -4.58 12.60
C ILE A 160 -1.95 -3.41 12.25
N GLN A 161 -2.37 -2.69 13.28
CA GLN A 161 -3.12 -1.44 13.14
C GLN A 161 -2.31 -0.28 13.70
N MET A 162 -1.87 0.62 12.83
CA MET A 162 -1.19 1.84 13.25
C MET A 162 -2.15 2.77 13.99
N LEU A 163 -1.75 3.24 15.17
CA LEU A 163 -2.58 4.08 16.02
C LEU A 163 -2.12 5.53 15.99
N TYR A 164 -0.83 5.75 16.23
CA TYR A 164 -0.27 7.07 16.45
C TYR A 164 1.21 7.10 16.05
N LYS A 165 1.66 8.24 15.51
CA LYS A 165 3.07 8.56 15.28
C LYS A 165 3.48 9.69 16.21
N ASN A 166 4.54 9.47 16.98
CA ASN A 166 5.22 10.54 17.68
C ASN A 166 6.34 11.11 16.77
N THR A 167 6.12 12.30 16.24
CA THR A 167 7.09 12.93 15.32
C THR A 167 8.38 13.37 16.02
N ARG A 168 8.34 13.64 17.34
CA ARG A 168 9.53 14.07 18.09
C ARG A 168 10.48 12.90 18.39
N SER A 169 9.93 11.75 18.77
CA SER A 169 10.73 10.53 19.05
C SER A 169 10.88 9.61 17.84
N GLU A 170 10.33 9.98 16.68
CA GLU A 170 10.31 9.16 15.48
C GLU A 170 9.75 7.73 15.68
N GLN A 171 8.90 7.59 16.67
CA GLN A 171 8.30 6.31 17.05
C GLN A 171 6.86 6.24 16.63
N ALA A 172 6.42 5.03 16.33
CA ALA A 172 5.03 4.73 16.03
C ALA A 172 4.46 3.72 17.03
N LEU A 173 3.23 3.98 17.45
CA LEU A 173 2.45 3.10 18.30
C LEU A 173 1.47 2.30 17.45
N PHE A 174 1.40 1.00 17.66
CA PHE A 174 0.46 0.13 16.95
C PHE A 174 -0.11 -0.98 17.83
N LYS A 175 -1.21 -1.57 17.38
CA LYS A 175 -1.75 -2.83 17.90
C LYS A 175 -1.39 -3.95 16.94
N CYS A 176 -1.03 -5.10 17.50
CA CYS A 176 -0.89 -6.33 16.73
C CYS A 176 -1.85 -7.38 17.28
N LYS A 177 -2.54 -8.07 16.36
CA LYS A 177 -3.40 -9.21 16.68
C LYS A 177 -2.97 -10.38 15.84
N TYR A 178 -2.96 -11.55 16.45
CA TYR A 178 -2.85 -12.84 15.78
C TYR A 178 -4.23 -13.25 15.27
N ILE A 179 -4.27 -13.84 14.08
CA ILE A 179 -5.49 -14.27 13.39
C ILE A 179 -5.49 -15.80 13.37
N GLU A 180 -6.55 -16.38 13.84
CA GLU A 180 -6.82 -17.82 13.71
C GLU A 180 -8.06 -18.01 12.85
N GLN A 181 -7.97 -18.92 11.91
CA GLN A 181 -9.12 -19.37 11.14
C GLN A 181 -9.81 -20.53 11.88
N GLY A 182 -11.07 -20.41 12.17
CA GLY A 182 -11.87 -21.44 12.79
C GLY A 182 -13.09 -21.78 11.94
N GLU A 183 -13.82 -22.82 12.33
CA GLU A 183 -15.02 -23.30 11.63
C GLU A 183 -16.09 -22.21 11.44
N ASN A 184 -16.21 -21.28 12.39
CA ASN A 184 -17.18 -20.19 12.37
C ASN A 184 -16.60 -18.85 11.86
N GLY A 185 -15.42 -18.87 11.22
CA GLY A 185 -14.75 -17.70 10.66
C GLY A 185 -13.49 -17.27 11.38
N GLU A 186 -13.09 -16.02 11.17
CA GLU A 186 -11.86 -15.44 11.67
C GLU A 186 -11.96 -15.06 13.16
N TYR A 187 -11.03 -15.54 13.97
CA TYR A 187 -10.86 -15.14 15.36
C TYR A 187 -9.60 -14.29 15.52
N THR A 188 -9.70 -13.18 16.23
CA THR A 188 -8.56 -12.31 16.51
C THR A 188 -8.15 -12.36 17.95
N LYS A 189 -6.88 -12.71 18.23
CA LYS A 189 -6.32 -12.77 19.59
C LYS A 189 -5.20 -11.73 19.74
N TYR A 190 -5.07 -11.17 20.94
CA TYR A 190 -3.88 -10.41 21.28
C TYR A 190 -2.72 -11.39 21.53
N LEU A 191 -1.53 -10.97 21.13
CA LEU A 191 -0.32 -11.69 21.55
C LEU A 191 -0.19 -11.67 23.06
N THR A 192 0.36 -12.75 23.61
CA THR A 192 0.55 -12.91 25.05
C THR A 192 2.01 -13.22 25.35
N TRP A 193 2.50 -12.72 26.49
CA TRP A 193 3.80 -13.05 27.03
C TRP A 193 3.67 -13.33 28.52
N HIS A 194 4.12 -14.50 28.98
CA HIS A 194 3.92 -14.95 30.34
C HIS A 194 2.47 -14.78 30.85
N GLY A 195 1.50 -15.14 30.00
CA GLY A 195 0.06 -15.04 30.33
C GLY A 195 -0.52 -13.62 30.28
N LYS A 196 0.29 -12.58 30.07
CA LYS A 196 -0.17 -11.19 29.97
C LYS A 196 -0.41 -10.80 28.51
N ARG A 197 -1.54 -10.15 28.23
CA ARG A 197 -1.89 -9.66 26.89
C ARG A 197 -1.08 -8.42 26.52
N ILE A 198 -0.44 -8.44 25.35
CA ILE A 198 0.26 -7.30 24.80
C ILE A 198 -0.73 -6.51 23.93
N LYS A 199 -1.19 -5.37 24.43
CA LYS A 199 -2.20 -4.55 23.74
C LYS A 199 -1.61 -3.59 22.73
N LYS A 200 -0.37 -3.17 22.91
CA LYS A 200 0.30 -2.14 22.10
C LYS A 200 1.78 -2.44 22.00
N PHE A 201 2.35 -2.09 20.85
CA PHE A 201 3.77 -2.12 20.57
C PHE A 201 4.23 -0.75 20.15
N VAL A 202 5.50 -0.48 20.34
CA VAL A 202 6.17 0.73 19.86
C VAL A 202 7.29 0.29 18.93
N ILE A 203 7.48 1.01 17.84
CA ILE A 203 8.56 0.77 16.89
C ILE A 203 9.20 2.10 16.51
N GLY A 204 10.52 2.11 16.38
CA GLY A 204 11.30 3.22 15.87
C GLY A 204 11.23 3.33 14.36
N ARG A 205 12.16 4.11 13.80
CA ARG A 205 12.37 4.16 12.35
C ARG A 205 13.38 3.10 11.92
N PRO A 206 13.40 2.71 10.64
CA PRO A 206 14.44 1.84 10.10
C PRO A 206 15.81 2.53 10.12
N SER A 207 16.86 1.79 9.77
CA SER A 207 18.20 2.36 9.59
C SER A 207 18.19 3.53 8.60
N ASP A 208 19.07 4.50 8.81
CA ASP A 208 19.19 5.66 7.92
C ASP A 208 19.51 5.25 6.50
N GLN A 209 20.31 4.21 6.32
CA GLN A 209 20.67 3.67 5.02
C GLN A 209 19.43 3.17 4.26
N LEU A 210 18.66 2.27 4.87
CA LEU A 210 17.45 1.71 4.26
C LEU A 210 16.40 2.81 4.00
N TYR A 211 16.24 3.74 4.96
CA TYR A 211 15.28 4.82 4.81
C TYR A 211 15.61 5.75 3.64
N ASN A 212 16.89 6.09 3.45
CA ASN A 212 17.33 6.93 2.34
C ASN A 212 17.17 6.23 0.99
N GLN A 213 17.57 4.96 0.90
CA GLN A 213 17.35 4.13 -0.30
C GLN A 213 15.86 4.04 -0.66
N TYR A 214 14.99 3.81 0.33
CA TYR A 214 13.56 3.77 0.13
C TYR A 214 12.99 5.11 -0.38
N ARG A 215 13.48 6.23 0.11
CA ARG A 215 13.04 7.55 -0.37
C ARG A 215 13.36 7.77 -1.85
N ILE A 216 14.56 7.37 -2.28
CA ILE A 216 14.97 7.43 -3.69
C ILE A 216 14.05 6.54 -4.52
N MET A 217 13.96 5.25 -4.18
CA MET A 217 13.11 4.29 -4.88
C MET A 217 11.64 4.76 -4.97
N ARG A 218 11.12 5.38 -3.92
CA ARG A 218 9.74 5.89 -3.92
C ARG A 218 9.56 7.09 -4.84
N GLY A 219 10.57 7.95 -4.96
CA GLY A 219 10.59 9.04 -5.94
C GLY A 219 10.49 8.50 -7.37
N GLU A 220 11.41 7.61 -7.73
CA GLU A 220 11.46 6.97 -9.05
C GLU A 220 10.15 6.22 -9.39
N ASN A 221 9.61 5.43 -8.45
CA ASN A 221 8.35 4.73 -8.64
C ASN A 221 7.15 5.68 -8.81
N THR A 222 7.21 6.87 -8.18
CA THR A 222 6.14 7.87 -8.34
C THR A 222 6.14 8.42 -9.75
N ASP A 223 7.32 8.69 -10.31
CA ASP A 223 7.47 9.18 -11.69
C ASP A 223 6.99 8.12 -12.70
N VAL A 224 7.41 6.88 -12.53
CA VAL A 224 6.92 5.74 -13.36
C VAL A 224 5.40 5.60 -13.27
N PHE A 225 4.83 5.71 -12.07
CA PHE A 225 3.38 5.62 -11.88
C PHE A 225 2.63 6.76 -12.59
N ILE A 226 3.18 7.98 -12.55
CA ILE A 226 2.62 9.13 -13.27
C ILE A 226 2.66 8.87 -14.77
N GLU A 227 3.78 8.38 -15.30
CA GLU A 227 3.93 8.06 -16.73
C GLU A 227 2.97 6.95 -17.17
N GLU A 228 2.83 5.87 -16.38
CA GLU A 228 1.88 4.79 -16.68
C GLU A 228 0.44 5.30 -16.69
N ALA A 229 0.06 6.11 -15.69
CA ALA A 229 -1.26 6.73 -15.63
C ALA A 229 -1.53 7.64 -16.84
N GLN A 230 -0.53 8.43 -17.26
CA GLN A 230 -0.62 9.27 -18.46
C GLN A 230 -0.77 8.44 -19.74
N LYS A 231 -0.01 7.33 -19.86
CA LYS A 231 -0.14 6.38 -21.00
C LYS A 231 -1.54 5.77 -21.05
N GLU A 232 -2.07 5.32 -19.91
CA GLU A 232 -3.43 4.77 -19.84
C GLU A 232 -4.49 5.80 -20.26
N VAL A 233 -4.36 7.03 -19.80
CA VAL A 233 -5.25 8.13 -20.19
C VAL A 233 -5.17 8.39 -21.68
N LYS A 234 -3.95 8.48 -22.26
CA LYS A 234 -3.75 8.65 -23.71
C LYS A 234 -4.42 7.51 -24.52
N VAL A 235 -4.23 6.26 -24.11
CA VAL A 235 -4.86 5.10 -24.76
C VAL A 235 -6.39 5.17 -24.68
N LYS A 236 -6.95 5.58 -23.54
CA LYS A 236 -8.40 5.77 -23.39
C LYS A 236 -8.92 6.88 -24.29
N ILE A 237 -8.20 8.02 -24.36
CA ILE A 237 -8.54 9.13 -25.24
C ILE A 237 -8.53 8.69 -26.72
N MET A 238 -7.50 7.93 -27.14
CA MET A 238 -7.44 7.38 -28.50
C MET A 238 -8.64 6.49 -28.80
N LYS A 239 -8.98 5.56 -27.90
CA LYS A 239 -10.14 4.66 -28.06
C LYS A 239 -11.46 5.42 -28.15
N ILE A 240 -11.60 6.53 -27.44
CA ILE A 240 -12.80 7.39 -27.51
C ILE A 240 -12.86 8.08 -28.86
N ASN A 241 -11.74 8.62 -29.35
CA ASN A 241 -11.66 9.28 -30.63
C ASN A 241 -11.94 8.30 -31.81
N ASP A 242 -11.56 7.03 -31.63
CA ASP A 242 -11.84 5.97 -32.60
C ASP A 242 -13.27 5.38 -32.49
N GLY A 243 -14.12 5.96 -31.64
CA GLY A 243 -15.51 5.50 -31.43
C GLY A 243 -15.66 4.22 -30.58
N ASN A 244 -14.57 3.67 -30.07
CA ASN A 244 -14.53 2.41 -29.28
C ASN A 244 -14.46 2.63 -27.75
N GLY A 245 -14.54 3.88 -27.28
CA GLY A 245 -14.44 4.23 -25.84
C GLY A 245 -15.74 3.93 -25.08
N LYS A 246 -15.60 3.62 -23.80
CA LYS A 246 -16.75 3.47 -22.91
C LYS A 246 -17.35 4.85 -22.59
N LYS A 247 -18.66 4.88 -22.35
CA LYS A 247 -19.39 6.11 -21.99
C LYS A 247 -18.78 6.85 -20.78
N ASP A 248 -18.29 6.10 -19.78
CA ASP A 248 -17.69 6.67 -18.57
C ASP A 248 -16.38 7.42 -18.85
N ASP A 249 -15.60 6.98 -19.86
CA ASP A 249 -14.36 7.65 -20.28
C ASP A 249 -14.66 8.96 -21.02
N LEU A 250 -15.74 9.00 -21.79
CA LEU A 250 -16.23 10.21 -22.45
C LEU A 250 -16.68 11.27 -21.43
N ASP A 251 -17.35 10.84 -20.37
CA ASP A 251 -17.79 11.71 -19.29
C ASP A 251 -16.63 12.39 -18.56
N LEU A 252 -15.50 11.70 -18.39
CA LEU A 252 -14.31 12.26 -17.74
C LEU A 252 -13.63 13.36 -18.58
N ILE A 253 -13.47 13.15 -19.88
CA ILE A 253 -12.91 14.17 -20.81
C ILE A 253 -13.83 15.38 -20.87
N LEU A 254 -15.14 15.13 -20.95
CA LEU A 254 -16.12 16.17 -20.94
C LEU A 254 -16.09 16.98 -19.65
N ALA A 255 -15.90 16.30 -18.52
CA ALA A 255 -15.79 16.93 -17.20
C ALA A 255 -14.60 17.92 -17.17
N TRP A 256 -13.44 17.53 -17.68
CA TRP A 256 -12.26 18.40 -17.66
C TRP A 256 -12.41 19.59 -18.62
N LYS A 257 -12.99 19.41 -19.80
CA LYS A 257 -13.35 20.52 -20.69
C LYS A 257 -14.28 21.53 -20.03
N VAL A 258 -15.23 21.04 -19.23
CA VAL A 258 -16.13 21.89 -18.44
C VAL A 258 -15.33 22.68 -17.39
N ILE A 259 -14.41 22.03 -16.68
CA ILE A 259 -13.62 22.66 -15.62
C ILE A 259 -12.62 23.69 -16.19
N ASP A 260 -12.01 23.42 -17.32
CA ASP A 260 -11.12 24.36 -17.99
C ASP A 260 -11.86 25.66 -18.34
N LEU A 261 -13.04 25.55 -18.95
CA LEU A 261 -13.89 26.73 -19.21
C LEU A 261 -14.42 27.38 -17.92
N TYR A 262 -14.70 26.60 -16.87
CA TYR A 262 -15.14 27.14 -15.59
C TYR A 262 -14.06 27.99 -14.91
N LYS A 263 -12.79 27.62 -15.06
CA LYS A 263 -11.62 28.34 -14.53
C LYS A 263 -11.17 29.50 -15.40
N ASP A 264 -11.48 29.46 -16.68
CA ASP A 264 -11.07 30.47 -17.64
C ASP A 264 -11.60 31.85 -17.23
N PRO A 265 -10.74 32.85 -17.00
CA PRO A 265 -11.16 34.20 -16.65
C PRO A 265 -11.94 34.89 -17.76
N GLU A 266 -11.80 34.47 -19.01
CA GLU A 266 -12.55 34.99 -20.14
C GLU A 266 -13.95 34.40 -20.29
N THR A 267 -14.27 33.34 -19.55
CA THR A 267 -15.61 32.76 -19.56
C THR A 267 -16.64 33.76 -19.02
N PRO A 268 -17.69 34.06 -19.79
CA PRO A 268 -18.74 35.01 -19.38
C PRO A 268 -19.31 34.63 -18.02
N ARG A 269 -19.51 35.64 -17.17
CA ARG A 269 -20.04 35.43 -15.82
C ARG A 269 -21.52 35.77 -15.74
N ASN A 270 -22.23 35.11 -14.82
CA ASN A 270 -23.63 35.36 -14.55
C ASN A 270 -23.81 36.56 -13.58
N LYS A 271 -25.03 36.91 -13.28
CA LYS A 271 -25.37 38.02 -12.35
C LYS A 271 -24.80 37.89 -10.93
N TYR A 272 -24.33 36.73 -10.54
CA TYR A 272 -23.71 36.43 -9.25
C TYR A 272 -22.17 36.34 -9.34
N ASN A 273 -21.58 36.80 -10.45
CA ASN A 273 -20.16 36.73 -10.75
C ASN A 273 -19.58 35.30 -10.81
N LEU A 274 -20.42 34.29 -11.04
CA LEU A 274 -20.03 32.91 -11.28
C LEU A 274 -19.95 32.62 -12.77
N PRO A 275 -19.08 31.71 -13.24
CA PRO A 275 -19.02 31.31 -14.64
C PRO A 275 -20.39 30.87 -15.17
N ASN A 276 -20.70 31.29 -16.39
CA ASN A 276 -22.02 31.07 -16.98
C ASN A 276 -22.16 29.63 -17.47
N GLU A 277 -22.89 28.79 -16.74
CA GLU A 277 -23.12 27.39 -17.07
C GLU A 277 -23.77 27.18 -18.44
N ASN A 278 -24.60 28.13 -18.92
CA ASN A 278 -25.19 28.05 -20.26
C ASN A 278 -24.13 28.19 -21.35
N PHE A 279 -23.16 29.09 -21.14
CA PHE A 279 -22.05 29.26 -22.07
C PHE A 279 -21.19 28.01 -22.10
N ILE A 280 -20.82 27.49 -20.93
CA ILE A 280 -20.03 26.27 -20.80
C ILE A 280 -20.75 25.07 -21.45
N SER A 281 -22.05 24.91 -21.15
CA SER A 281 -22.89 23.87 -21.75
C SER A 281 -22.90 23.93 -23.30
N LYS A 282 -23.04 25.11 -23.86
CA LYS A 282 -23.01 25.30 -25.34
C LYS A 282 -21.64 25.00 -25.96
N LYS A 283 -20.55 25.37 -25.26
CA LYS A 283 -19.18 25.18 -25.75
C LYS A 283 -18.71 23.73 -25.64
N THR A 284 -19.10 23.02 -24.60
CA THR A 284 -18.67 21.64 -24.34
C THR A 284 -19.61 20.57 -24.89
N GLY A 285 -20.88 20.93 -25.17
CA GLY A 285 -21.94 19.96 -25.47
C GLY A 285 -22.49 19.23 -24.24
N ALA A 286 -21.96 19.50 -23.06
CA ALA A 286 -22.49 18.94 -21.81
C ALA A 286 -23.85 19.55 -21.46
N SER A 287 -24.81 18.78 -20.94
CA SER A 287 -26.03 19.35 -20.40
C SER A 287 -25.75 20.23 -19.18
N ARG A 288 -26.59 21.22 -18.90
CA ARG A 288 -26.45 22.07 -17.70
C ARG A 288 -26.35 21.27 -16.41
N HIS A 289 -27.13 20.21 -16.31
CA HIS A 289 -27.07 19.31 -15.15
C HIS A 289 -25.67 18.70 -14.97
N TRP A 290 -25.04 18.27 -16.07
CA TRP A 290 -23.68 17.73 -16.05
C TRP A 290 -22.64 18.80 -15.75
N VAL A 291 -22.79 20.01 -16.27
CA VAL A 291 -21.91 21.14 -15.93
C VAL A 291 -21.89 21.37 -14.42
N GLY A 292 -23.06 21.54 -13.80
CA GLY A 292 -23.18 21.73 -12.36
C GLY A 292 -22.61 20.56 -11.55
N LYS A 293 -22.84 19.30 -11.99
CA LYS A 293 -22.30 18.12 -11.36
C LYS A 293 -20.77 18.07 -11.41
N PHE A 294 -20.16 18.35 -12.55
CA PHE A 294 -18.70 18.34 -12.71
C PHE A 294 -18.04 19.43 -11.89
N VAL A 295 -18.61 20.66 -11.88
CA VAL A 295 -18.14 21.77 -11.06
C VAL A 295 -18.19 21.41 -9.58
N SER A 296 -19.30 20.85 -9.11
CA SER A 296 -19.45 20.39 -7.72
C SER A 296 -18.45 19.29 -7.36
N MET A 297 -18.19 18.34 -8.26
CA MET A 297 -17.18 17.29 -8.04
C MET A 297 -15.77 17.88 -7.95
N TYR A 298 -15.46 18.88 -8.77
CA TYR A 298 -14.19 19.59 -8.76
C TYR A 298 -13.96 20.37 -7.47
N GLU A 299 -14.92 21.21 -7.07
CA GLU A 299 -14.85 22.02 -5.85
C GLU A 299 -14.74 21.16 -4.57
N ASN A 300 -15.37 19.99 -4.57
CA ASN A 300 -15.27 19.02 -3.48
C ASN A 300 -14.04 18.11 -3.55
N GLY A 301 -13.09 18.34 -4.48
CA GLY A 301 -11.89 17.53 -4.65
C GLY A 301 -12.15 16.08 -5.06
N LYS A 302 -13.33 15.79 -5.61
CA LYS A 302 -13.76 14.45 -6.03
C LYS A 302 -13.50 14.16 -7.50
N LEU A 303 -13.17 15.17 -8.29
CA LEU A 303 -12.80 14.99 -9.70
C LEU A 303 -11.36 14.51 -9.78
N PRO A 304 -11.07 13.40 -10.48
CA PRO A 304 -9.71 12.93 -10.66
C PRO A 304 -8.86 14.01 -11.35
N LYS A 305 -7.68 14.33 -10.84
CA LYS A 305 -6.77 15.26 -11.50
C LYS A 305 -6.21 14.59 -12.76
N VAL A 306 -6.49 15.13 -13.91
CA VAL A 306 -5.81 14.81 -15.17
C VAL A 306 -4.96 16.04 -15.51
N GLU A 307 -3.66 15.93 -15.34
CA GLU A 307 -2.75 16.95 -15.89
C GLU A 307 -2.68 16.70 -17.39
N VAL A 308 -3.37 17.55 -18.16
CA VAL A 308 -3.19 17.62 -19.60
C VAL A 308 -1.89 18.37 -19.82
N SER A 309 -0.81 17.68 -20.17
CA SER A 309 0.41 18.35 -20.61
C SER A 309 0.11 19.01 -21.96
N ASP A 310 0.13 20.34 -21.98
CA ASP A 310 0.24 21.14 -23.20
C ASP A 310 1.58 20.84 -23.88
N ASN A 311 1.61 19.84 -24.73
CA ASN A 311 2.62 19.64 -25.75
C ASN A 311 1.95 18.94 -26.92
N ALA A 312 1.39 19.75 -27.81
CA ALA A 312 1.09 19.41 -29.19
C ALA A 312 2.14 20.07 -30.09
#